data_0082b6e74497d734d49aa6c9a9f2a1d1
#
_entry.id   0082b6e74497d734d49aa6c9a9f2a1d1
#
_cell.length_a   1.000
_cell.length_b   1.000
_cell.length_c   1.000
_cell.angle_alpha   90.00
_cell.angle_beta   90.00
_cell.angle_gamma   90.00
#
_symmetry.space_group_name_H-M   'P 1'
#
loop_
_entity.id
_entity.type
_entity.pdbx_description
1 polymer ?
#
loop_
_entity_poly.entity_id
_entity_poly.type
_entity_poly.pdbx_seq_one_letter_code
_entity_poly.pdbx_strand_id
1 'polypeptide(L)'
;MKRSIKRLPKRTQEELAVLQELILSNLTNVRMIILYGSYARGKYVIWDETYDERGVTTYYQSDLDILVICDTRDANKAERHAREVIVPKYDTRMEGKRHPAPPNIIVETPVTINRAIRRKHYFFYEIIKDGILLYDNGTFQIGKPEKLPYREIKQYAEEE
;
A
#
# COMPACT_ATOMS: atom_id res chain seq x y z
N MET A 1 -9.81 -6.27 -9.13
CA MET A 1 -8.71 -5.36 -8.76
C MET A 1 -8.00 -4.90 -10.02
N LYS A 2 -7.68 -3.62 -10.09
CA LYS A 2 -6.94 -3.04 -11.21
C LYS A 2 -5.51 -3.57 -11.24
N ARG A 3 -4.88 -3.58 -12.40
CA ARG A 3 -3.50 -4.05 -12.57
C ARG A 3 -2.59 -3.02 -13.25
N SER A 4 -3.15 -1.95 -13.82
CA SER A 4 -2.37 -0.96 -14.57
C SER A 4 -2.05 0.27 -13.73
N ILE A 5 -0.79 0.70 -13.79
CA ILE A 5 -0.31 1.95 -13.17
C ILE A 5 -0.04 3.05 -14.21
N LYS A 6 -0.50 2.85 -15.45
CA LYS A 6 -0.22 3.81 -16.54
C LYS A 6 -0.79 5.20 -16.31
N ARG A 7 -1.85 5.31 -15.50
CA ARG A 7 -2.47 6.60 -15.16
C ARG A 7 -1.68 7.39 -14.12
N LEU A 8 -0.77 6.73 -13.40
CA LEU A 8 0.08 7.39 -12.42
C LEU A 8 1.22 8.14 -13.11
N PRO A 9 1.73 9.22 -12.51
CA PRO A 9 2.88 9.92 -13.07
C PRO A 9 4.08 8.98 -13.26
N LYS A 10 4.92 9.29 -14.25
CA LYS A 10 6.13 8.48 -14.50
C LYS A 10 7.02 8.36 -13.27
N ARG A 11 7.18 9.45 -12.50
CA ARG A 11 7.96 9.40 -11.27
C ARG A 11 7.39 8.40 -10.26
N THR A 12 6.07 8.32 -10.15
CA THR A 12 5.40 7.36 -9.26
C THR A 12 5.59 5.95 -9.77
N GLN A 13 5.50 5.72 -11.08
CA GLN A 13 5.77 4.41 -11.67
C GLN A 13 7.19 3.95 -11.37
N GLU A 14 8.18 4.85 -11.43
CA GLU A 14 9.59 4.56 -11.10
C GLU A 14 9.75 4.26 -9.61
N GLU A 15 9.11 5.04 -8.75
CA GLU A 15 9.11 4.81 -7.30
C GLU A 15 8.54 3.43 -6.96
N LEU A 16 7.42 3.07 -7.58
CA LEU A 16 6.80 1.75 -7.39
C LEU A 16 7.68 0.61 -7.92
N ALA A 17 8.38 0.82 -9.04
CA ALA A 17 9.29 -0.18 -9.58
C ALA A 17 10.44 -0.46 -8.62
N VAL A 18 11.02 0.59 -8.02
CA VAL A 18 12.09 0.46 -7.02
C VAL A 18 11.57 -0.26 -5.78
N LEU A 19 10.41 0.12 -5.27
CA LEU A 19 9.81 -0.54 -4.11
C LEU A 19 9.54 -2.01 -4.36
N GLN A 20 8.99 -2.36 -5.52
CA GLN A 20 8.73 -3.75 -5.87
C GLN A 20 10.03 -4.56 -5.91
N GLU A 21 11.06 -4.04 -6.53
CA GLU A 21 12.38 -4.68 -6.57
C GLU A 21 12.91 -4.92 -5.17
N LEU A 22 12.88 -3.91 -4.30
CA LEU A 22 13.39 -3.99 -2.94
C LEU A 22 12.57 -4.96 -2.07
N ILE A 23 11.27 -4.96 -2.22
CA ILE A 23 10.39 -5.89 -1.49
C ILE A 23 10.72 -7.33 -1.88
N LEU A 24 10.81 -7.61 -3.18
CA LEU A 24 11.09 -8.96 -3.66
C LEU A 24 12.50 -9.43 -3.33
N SER A 25 13.46 -8.50 -3.19
CA SER A 25 14.85 -8.82 -2.84
C SER A 25 15.07 -9.03 -1.34
N ASN A 26 14.20 -8.46 -0.49
CA ASN A 26 14.41 -8.44 0.96
C ASN A 26 13.38 -9.22 1.77
N LEU A 27 12.28 -9.65 1.16
CA LEU A 27 11.28 -10.50 1.79
C LEU A 27 11.17 -11.81 1.00
N THR A 28 11.01 -12.92 1.72
CA THR A 28 10.83 -14.24 1.10
C THR A 28 9.34 -14.59 1.02
N ASN A 29 8.99 -15.45 0.06
CA ASN A 29 7.62 -15.97 -0.09
C ASN A 29 6.56 -14.88 -0.26
N VAL A 30 6.91 -13.82 -0.98
CA VAL A 30 5.94 -12.77 -1.33
C VAL A 30 4.98 -13.34 -2.37
N ARG A 31 3.68 -13.29 -2.05
CA ARG A 31 2.61 -13.78 -2.92
C ARG A 31 2.05 -12.65 -3.79
N MET A 32 1.79 -11.51 -3.19
CA MET A 32 1.23 -10.34 -3.87
C MET A 32 1.77 -9.06 -3.29
N ILE A 33 1.82 -8.01 -4.12
CA ILE A 33 2.08 -6.63 -3.71
C ILE A 33 0.96 -5.78 -4.28
N ILE A 34 0.28 -5.03 -3.41
CA ILE A 34 -0.90 -4.23 -3.77
C ILE A 34 -0.67 -2.78 -3.34
N LEU A 35 -0.88 -1.86 -4.27
CA LEU A 35 -0.95 -0.43 -3.98
C LEU A 35 -2.37 -0.08 -3.59
N TYR A 36 -2.55 0.57 -2.43
CA TYR A 36 -3.87 1.01 -2.00
C TYR A 36 -3.80 2.49 -1.58
N GLY A 37 -4.87 3.02 -1.02
CA GLY A 37 -4.91 4.39 -0.52
C GLY A 37 -5.04 5.43 -1.63
N SER A 38 -4.55 6.64 -1.35
CA SER A 38 -4.79 7.80 -2.21
C SER A 38 -4.23 7.65 -3.62
N TYR A 39 -3.05 7.07 -3.78
CA TYR A 39 -2.48 6.84 -5.11
C TYR A 39 -3.33 5.86 -5.93
N ALA A 40 -3.82 4.80 -5.31
CA ALA A 40 -4.67 3.83 -6.01
C ALA A 40 -6.01 4.43 -6.42
N ARG A 41 -6.55 5.35 -5.62
CA ARG A 41 -7.82 6.02 -5.91
C ARG A 41 -7.71 7.25 -6.81
N GLY A 42 -6.49 7.64 -7.19
CA GLY A 42 -6.28 8.83 -8.01
C GLY A 42 -6.48 10.15 -7.26
N LYS A 43 -6.42 10.12 -5.92
CA LYS A 43 -6.62 11.30 -5.05
C LYS A 43 -5.36 11.63 -4.26
N TYR A 44 -4.22 11.56 -4.91
CA TYR A 44 -2.92 11.76 -4.29
C TYR A 44 -2.44 13.19 -4.42
N VAL A 45 -1.56 13.60 -3.51
CA VAL A 45 -0.81 14.85 -3.55
C VAL A 45 0.67 14.50 -3.60
N ILE A 46 1.36 14.94 -4.66
CA ILE A 46 2.80 14.69 -4.81
C ILE A 46 3.57 15.52 -3.80
N TRP A 47 3.26 16.80 -3.71
CA TRP A 47 3.86 17.72 -2.75
C TRP A 47 3.04 18.99 -2.68
N ASP A 48 2.76 19.47 -1.46
CA ASP A 48 2.08 20.72 -1.23
C ASP A 48 2.73 21.47 -0.08
N GLU A 49 2.87 22.80 -0.22
CA GLU A 49 3.39 23.69 0.82
C GLU A 49 2.35 24.78 1.09
N THR A 50 2.03 24.95 2.36
CA THR A 50 1.16 26.03 2.80
C THR A 50 1.88 26.89 3.82
N TYR A 51 1.60 28.20 3.78
CA TYR A 51 2.18 29.16 4.71
C TYR A 51 1.05 29.82 5.50
N ASP A 52 1.20 29.91 6.82
CA ASP A 52 0.23 30.61 7.65
C ASP A 52 0.58 32.09 7.77
N GLU A 53 -0.26 32.86 8.44
CA GLU A 53 -0.06 34.31 8.64
C GLU A 53 1.20 34.64 9.46
N ARG A 54 1.75 33.65 10.20
CA ARG A 54 2.97 33.77 11.01
C ARG A 54 4.21 33.41 10.22
N GLY A 55 4.07 32.99 8.95
CA GLY A 55 5.17 32.50 8.14
C GLY A 55 5.56 31.05 8.44
N VAL A 56 4.75 30.31 9.20
CA VAL A 56 5.00 28.87 9.42
C VAL A 56 4.62 28.09 8.19
N THR A 57 5.57 27.29 7.71
CA THR A 57 5.38 26.46 6.53
C THR A 57 4.88 25.08 6.94
N THR A 58 3.83 24.60 6.30
CA THR A 58 3.31 23.26 6.49
C THR A 58 3.45 22.50 5.16
N TYR A 59 3.95 21.28 5.24
CA TYR A 59 4.15 20.41 4.08
C TYR A 59 3.20 19.25 4.13
N TYR A 60 2.73 18.82 2.94
CA TYR A 60 1.90 17.64 2.81
C TYR A 60 2.27 16.88 1.54
N GLN A 61 2.35 15.58 1.64
CA GLN A 61 2.42 14.67 0.49
C GLN A 61 1.77 13.34 0.85
N SER A 62 1.23 12.67 -0.16
CA SER A 62 0.63 11.36 0.01
C SER A 62 1.72 10.30 0.13
N ASP A 63 1.46 9.30 0.97
CA ASP A 63 2.30 8.10 1.09
C ASP A 63 2.00 7.12 -0.04
N LEU A 64 2.98 6.29 -0.38
CA LEU A 64 2.75 5.10 -1.17
C LEU A 64 2.34 3.98 -0.22
N ASP A 65 1.05 3.71 -0.16
CA ASP A 65 0.49 2.68 0.72
C ASP A 65 0.57 1.31 0.05
N ILE A 66 1.39 0.44 0.59
CA ILE A 66 1.69 -0.87 0.01
C ILE A 66 1.28 -1.97 0.98
N LEU A 67 0.47 -2.90 0.50
CA LEU A 67 0.16 -4.16 1.19
C LEU A 67 0.97 -5.27 0.53
N VAL A 68 1.78 -5.95 1.32
CA VAL A 68 2.51 -7.14 0.90
C VAL A 68 1.84 -8.35 1.53
N ILE A 69 1.37 -9.27 0.70
CA ILE A 69 0.85 -10.56 1.14
C ILE A 69 2.01 -11.54 1.06
N CYS A 70 2.45 -11.99 2.22
CA CYS A 70 3.67 -12.76 2.38
C CYS A 70 3.39 -14.01 3.21
N ASP A 71 3.80 -15.17 2.71
CA ASP A 71 3.67 -16.42 3.44
C ASP A 71 4.81 -16.52 4.46
N THR A 72 4.55 -16.03 5.66
CA THR A 72 5.50 -15.97 6.75
C THR A 72 4.85 -16.41 8.06
N ARG A 73 5.67 -16.90 8.99
CA ARG A 73 5.20 -17.26 10.34
C ARG A 73 4.98 -16.04 11.22
N ASP A 74 5.61 -14.93 10.90
CA ASP A 74 5.57 -13.72 11.72
C ASP A 74 5.49 -12.48 10.80
N ALA A 75 4.26 -12.07 10.50
CA ALA A 75 4.01 -10.91 9.64
C ALA A 75 4.52 -9.61 10.28
N ASN A 76 4.44 -9.48 11.61
CA ASN A 76 4.92 -8.30 12.32
C ASN A 76 6.43 -8.14 12.20
N LYS A 77 7.17 -9.26 12.25
CA LYS A 77 8.62 -9.24 12.05
C LYS A 77 8.97 -8.86 10.62
N ALA A 78 8.26 -9.41 9.63
CA ALA A 78 8.46 -9.07 8.23
C ALA A 78 8.16 -7.58 7.97
N GLU A 79 7.11 -7.04 8.58
CA GLU A 79 6.76 -5.63 8.46
C GLU A 79 7.81 -4.72 9.10
N ARG A 80 8.33 -5.12 10.26
CA ARG A 80 9.44 -4.40 10.91
C ARG A 80 10.69 -4.42 10.02
N HIS A 81 11.00 -5.56 9.42
CA HIS A 81 12.12 -5.67 8.48
C HIS A 81 11.92 -4.74 7.27
N ALA A 82 10.70 -4.66 6.75
CA ALA A 82 10.40 -3.72 5.66
C ALA A 82 10.66 -2.28 6.09
N ARG A 83 10.21 -1.90 7.27
CA ARG A 83 10.41 -0.54 7.79
C ARG A 83 11.87 -0.23 8.08
N GLU A 84 12.63 -1.18 8.62
CA GLU A 84 14.02 -0.98 9.06
C GLU A 84 15.04 -1.18 7.94
N VAL A 85 14.74 -1.95 6.90
CA VAL A 85 15.67 -2.30 5.83
C VAL A 85 15.20 -1.79 4.47
N ILE A 86 13.95 -2.08 4.09
CA ILE A 86 13.45 -1.74 2.76
C ILE A 86 13.29 -0.23 2.59
N VAL A 87 12.65 0.43 3.56
CA VAL A 87 12.42 1.88 3.51
C VAL A 87 13.73 2.66 3.45
N PRO A 88 14.75 2.38 4.30
CA PRO A 88 16.04 3.05 4.17
C PRO A 88 16.74 2.82 2.83
N LYS A 89 16.64 1.62 2.27
CA LYS A 89 17.18 1.32 0.94
C LYS A 89 16.46 2.11 -0.16
N TYR A 90 15.14 2.24 -0.03
CA TYR A 90 14.36 3.07 -0.94
C TYR A 90 14.80 4.53 -0.84
N ASP A 91 14.95 5.06 0.37
CA ASP A 91 15.39 6.44 0.56
C ASP A 91 16.75 6.69 -0.07
N THR A 92 17.68 5.74 0.05
CA THR A 92 18.99 5.82 -0.60
C THR A 92 18.86 5.86 -2.13
N ARG A 93 18.00 5.00 -2.69
CA ARG A 93 17.76 4.98 -4.15
C ARG A 93 17.09 6.25 -4.64
N MET A 94 16.37 6.96 -3.78
CA MET A 94 15.67 8.19 -4.11
C MET A 94 16.48 9.46 -3.85
N GLU A 95 17.73 9.35 -3.36
CA GLU A 95 18.59 10.50 -3.14
C GLU A 95 18.76 11.31 -4.43
N GLY A 96 18.69 12.63 -4.30
CA GLY A 96 18.76 13.55 -5.44
C GLY A 96 17.44 13.77 -6.17
N LYS A 97 16.41 13.01 -5.85
CA LYS A 97 15.06 13.22 -6.40
C LYS A 97 14.26 14.15 -5.49
N ARG A 98 13.49 15.05 -6.12
CA ARG A 98 12.72 16.05 -5.38
C ARG A 98 11.46 15.44 -4.82
N HIS A 99 11.33 15.44 -3.49
CA HIS A 99 10.14 15.01 -2.76
C HIS A 99 9.62 13.62 -3.17
N PRO A 100 10.46 12.57 -3.10
CA PRO A 100 9.98 11.23 -3.40
C PRO A 100 8.86 10.83 -2.42
N ALA A 101 7.88 10.10 -2.92
CA ALA A 101 6.77 9.68 -2.07
C ALA A 101 7.26 8.69 -1.00
N PRO A 102 6.95 8.93 0.28
CA PRO A 102 7.36 8.02 1.35
C PRO A 102 6.55 6.72 1.30
N PRO A 103 7.21 5.56 1.39
CA PRO A 103 6.49 4.29 1.40
C PRO A 103 5.95 3.96 2.79
N ASN A 104 4.73 3.44 2.83
CA ASN A 104 4.11 2.88 4.01
C ASN A 104 3.78 1.42 3.69
N ILE A 105 4.54 0.48 4.24
CA ILE A 105 4.45 -0.93 3.90
C ILE A 105 3.83 -1.70 5.06
N ILE A 106 2.70 -2.35 4.82
CA ILE A 106 2.11 -3.31 5.75
C ILE A 106 2.27 -4.71 5.17
N VAL A 107 2.49 -5.68 6.05
CA VAL A 107 2.67 -7.07 5.67
C VAL A 107 1.62 -7.93 6.36
N GLU A 108 0.91 -8.73 5.57
CA GLU A 108 -0.11 -9.65 6.06
C GLU A 108 0.07 -11.03 5.43
N THR A 109 -0.40 -12.06 6.11
CA THR A 109 -0.34 -13.42 5.60
C THR A 109 -1.57 -13.74 4.76
N PRO A 110 -1.48 -14.75 3.84
CA PRO A 110 -2.65 -15.21 3.11
C PRO A 110 -3.81 -15.65 4.02
N VAL A 111 -3.49 -16.29 5.14
CA VAL A 111 -4.51 -16.74 6.12
C VAL A 111 -5.24 -15.55 6.72
N THR A 112 -4.49 -14.52 7.14
CA THR A 112 -5.10 -13.30 7.73
C THR A 112 -5.99 -12.57 6.72
N ILE A 113 -5.53 -12.45 5.47
CA ILE A 113 -6.31 -11.80 4.42
C ILE A 113 -7.62 -12.56 4.16
N ASN A 114 -7.54 -13.88 3.99
CA ASN A 114 -8.74 -14.69 3.75
C ASN A 114 -9.72 -14.64 4.93
N ARG A 115 -9.19 -14.62 6.16
CA ARG A 115 -10.03 -14.48 7.35
C ARG A 115 -10.74 -13.14 7.39
N ALA A 116 -10.02 -12.06 7.09
CA ALA A 116 -10.58 -10.71 7.06
C ALA A 116 -11.67 -10.58 5.98
N ILE A 117 -11.47 -11.17 4.82
CA ILE A 117 -12.47 -11.18 3.74
C ILE A 117 -13.72 -11.96 4.18
N ARG A 118 -13.54 -13.16 4.76
CA ARG A 118 -14.67 -13.94 5.25
C ARG A 118 -15.47 -13.22 6.34
N ARG A 119 -14.77 -12.47 7.20
CA ARG A 119 -15.39 -11.65 8.26
C ARG A 119 -15.87 -10.31 7.75
N LYS A 120 -15.74 -10.04 6.45
CA LYS A 120 -16.16 -8.81 5.79
C LYS A 120 -15.58 -7.57 6.46
N HIS A 121 -14.28 -7.62 6.79
CA HIS A 121 -13.56 -6.50 7.40
C HIS A 121 -13.45 -5.34 6.42
N TYR A 122 -13.96 -4.17 6.81
CA TYR A 122 -14.11 -3.02 5.91
C TYR A 122 -12.79 -2.56 5.28
N PHE A 123 -11.71 -2.48 6.07
CA PHE A 123 -10.40 -2.02 5.60
C PHE A 123 -9.88 -2.87 4.43
N PHE A 124 -9.90 -4.20 4.60
CA PHE A 124 -9.44 -5.11 3.55
C PHE A 124 -10.39 -5.15 2.36
N TYR A 125 -11.68 -4.97 2.61
CA TYR A 125 -12.67 -4.83 1.54
C TYR A 125 -12.33 -3.64 0.64
N GLU A 126 -12.03 -2.47 1.22
CA GLU A 126 -11.65 -1.27 0.49
C GLU A 126 -10.36 -1.46 -0.30
N ILE A 127 -9.35 -2.10 0.30
CA ILE A 127 -8.10 -2.40 -0.40
C ILE A 127 -8.35 -3.24 -1.64
N ILE A 128 -9.15 -4.29 -1.52
CA ILE A 128 -9.43 -5.19 -2.63
C ILE A 128 -10.26 -4.51 -3.70
N LYS A 129 -11.20 -3.68 -3.29
CA LYS A 129 -12.07 -2.94 -4.22
C LYS A 129 -11.29 -1.92 -5.04
N ASP A 130 -10.47 -1.09 -4.40
CA ASP A 130 -9.83 0.07 -5.01
C ASP A 130 -8.33 -0.12 -5.30
N GLY A 131 -7.75 -1.20 -4.81
CA GLY A 131 -6.32 -1.46 -4.94
C GLY A 131 -5.86 -1.75 -6.36
N ILE A 132 -4.56 -1.56 -6.57
CA ILE A 132 -3.89 -1.92 -7.82
C ILE A 132 -2.91 -3.04 -7.51
N LEU A 133 -3.08 -4.17 -8.18
CA LEU A 133 -2.20 -5.32 -8.04
C LEU A 133 -0.90 -5.05 -8.81
N LEU A 134 0.20 -4.87 -8.08
CA LEU A 134 1.51 -4.59 -8.66
C LEU A 134 2.27 -5.87 -9.00
N TYR A 135 2.13 -6.89 -8.17
CA TYR A 135 2.85 -8.16 -8.31
C TYR A 135 1.97 -9.30 -7.81
N ASP A 136 2.02 -10.40 -8.54
CA ASP A 136 1.29 -11.63 -8.23
C ASP A 136 2.14 -12.82 -8.68
N ASN A 137 2.54 -13.68 -7.75
CA ASN A 137 3.31 -14.89 -8.10
C ASN A 137 2.42 -16.05 -8.58
N GLY A 138 1.11 -15.86 -8.61
CA GLY A 138 0.17 -16.86 -9.12
C GLY A 138 -0.19 -17.98 -8.16
N THR A 139 0.30 -17.95 -6.92
CA THR A 139 0.10 -19.04 -5.94
C THR A 139 -0.97 -18.73 -4.89
N PHE A 140 -1.47 -17.51 -4.86
CA PHE A 140 -2.50 -17.09 -3.92
C PHE A 140 -3.63 -16.39 -4.66
N GLN A 141 -4.85 -16.78 -4.36
CA GLN A 141 -6.03 -16.16 -4.92
C GLN A 141 -6.83 -15.51 -3.81
N ILE A 142 -7.00 -14.19 -3.90
CA ILE A 142 -7.88 -13.46 -2.99
C ILE A 142 -9.32 -13.77 -3.38
N GLY A 143 -10.12 -14.14 -2.37
CA GLY A 143 -11.56 -14.30 -2.57
C GLY A 143 -12.21 -12.99 -3.03
N LYS A 144 -13.25 -13.09 -3.84
CA LYS A 144 -14.00 -11.90 -4.24
C LYS A 144 -14.72 -11.35 -3.02
N PRO A 145 -14.64 -10.02 -2.78
CA PRO A 145 -15.46 -9.43 -1.73
C PRO A 145 -16.92 -9.63 -2.08
N GLU A 146 -17.69 -10.17 -1.13
CA GLU A 146 -19.13 -10.22 -1.27
C GLU A 146 -19.69 -8.81 -1.16
N LYS A 147 -20.80 -8.55 -1.89
CA LYS A 147 -21.48 -7.28 -1.77
C LYS A 147 -22.08 -7.18 -0.37
N LEU A 148 -21.49 -6.32 0.48
CA LEU A 148 -21.99 -6.11 1.82
C LEU A 148 -23.31 -5.35 1.79
N PRO A 149 -24.30 -5.74 2.65
CA PRO A 149 -25.48 -4.91 2.86
C PRO A 149 -25.08 -3.52 3.33
N TYR A 150 -25.81 -2.50 2.90
CA TYR A 150 -25.52 -1.10 3.22
C TYR A 150 -25.29 -0.87 4.72
N ARG A 151 -26.07 -1.53 5.56
CA ARG A 151 -25.94 -1.41 7.02
C ARG A 151 -24.60 -1.89 7.54
N GLU A 152 -24.09 -3.01 7.02
CA GLU A 152 -22.78 -3.53 7.43
C GLU A 152 -21.64 -2.63 6.98
N ILE A 153 -21.69 -2.12 5.77
CA ILE A 153 -20.67 -1.19 5.26
C ILE A 153 -20.62 0.06 6.13
N LYS A 154 -21.78 0.63 6.45
CA LYS A 154 -21.89 1.82 7.29
C LYS A 154 -21.36 1.57 8.70
N GLN A 155 -21.68 0.42 9.29
CA GLN A 155 -21.19 0.04 10.62
C GLN A 155 -19.66 -0.04 10.66
N TYR A 156 -19.04 -0.71 9.71
CA TYR A 156 -17.59 -0.82 9.66
C TYR A 156 -16.91 0.54 9.45
N ALA A 157 -17.48 1.41 8.66
CA ALA A 157 -16.94 2.76 8.46
C ALA A 157 -17.01 3.60 9.74
N GLU A 158 -18.03 3.44 10.56
CA GLU A 158 -18.18 4.14 11.84
C GLU A 158 -17.23 3.62 12.92
N GLU A 159 -16.85 2.34 12.88
CA GLU A 159 -15.92 1.72 13.82
C GLU A 159 -14.46 2.07 13.54
N GLU A 160 -14.13 2.47 12.34
CA GLU A 160 -12.80 2.89 11.92
C GLU A 160 -12.61 4.42 12.00
#